data_115fceae7f481a9281a6c9d46e331470
#
_entry.id   115fceae7f481a9281a6c9d46e331470
#
_cell.length_a   1.000
_cell.length_b   1.000
_cell.length_c   1.000
_cell.angle_alpha   90.00
_cell.angle_beta   90.00
_cell.angle_gamma   90.00
#
_symmetry.space_group_name_H-M   'P 1'
#
loop_
_entity.id
_entity.type
_entity.pdbx_description
1 polymer ?
#
loop_
_entity_poly.entity_id
_entity_poly.type
_entity_poly.pdbx_seq_one_letter_code
_entity_poly.pdbx_strand_id
1 'polypeptide(L)'
;DISRVFQDPKMGTATRMTIEQNMAIALKRGESRSFSPGVKKEDRELYKTALEELGLGLENRLKSSVEFLSGGQRQALTLVMSTLVKPKLLLLDEHTAALDPKTSAMVMNLTDKIVKKNNLTTVMITHNMEHAIEYGDRLVMLHEGHVVVDIKGEEKKDLTVAKLLELFKKNSGSNIINDDMML
;
A
#
# COMPACT_ATOMS: atom_id res chain seq x y z
N ASP A 1 -14.54 7.88 0.61
CA ASP A 1 -13.44 8.56 1.30
C ASP A 1 -12.39 7.60 1.93
N ILE A 2 -12.56 6.29 1.79
CA ILE A 2 -11.59 5.27 2.20
C ILE A 2 -11.06 4.58 0.95
N SER A 3 -9.74 4.46 0.84
CA SER A 3 -9.07 3.69 -0.21
C SER A 3 -8.38 2.48 0.39
N ARG A 4 -8.30 1.38 -0.36
CA ARG A 4 -7.63 0.15 0.05
C ARG A 4 -6.70 -0.33 -1.06
N VAL A 5 -5.51 -0.72 -0.67
CA VAL A 5 -4.56 -1.47 -1.50
C VAL A 5 -4.55 -2.91 -0.99
N PHE A 6 -4.79 -3.86 -1.89
CA PHE A 6 -4.93 -5.27 -1.58
C PHE A 6 -3.59 -6.00 -1.65
N GLN A 7 -3.52 -7.16 -1.00
CA GLN A 7 -2.38 -8.06 -1.07
C GLN A 7 -2.14 -8.55 -2.51
N ASP A 8 -3.20 -8.99 -3.22
CA ASP A 8 -3.12 -9.31 -4.65
C ASP A 8 -3.36 -8.04 -5.49
N PRO A 9 -2.35 -7.57 -6.25
CA PRO A 9 -2.48 -6.40 -7.12
C PRO A 9 -3.56 -6.53 -8.19
N LYS A 10 -3.96 -7.75 -8.54
CA LYS A 10 -5.03 -8.00 -9.52
C LYS A 10 -6.39 -7.54 -9.00
N MET A 11 -6.61 -7.60 -7.70
CA MET A 11 -7.88 -7.15 -7.10
C MET A 11 -8.07 -5.63 -7.16
N GLY A 12 -6.98 -4.87 -7.25
CA GLY A 12 -7.00 -3.41 -7.34
C GLY A 12 -7.06 -2.88 -8.78
N THR A 13 -6.97 -3.73 -9.81
CA THR A 13 -6.85 -3.31 -11.21
C THR A 13 -7.77 -4.10 -12.14
N ALA A 14 -8.27 -3.42 -13.20
CA ALA A 14 -8.89 -4.08 -14.35
C ALA A 14 -7.77 -4.51 -15.31
N THR A 15 -7.27 -5.75 -15.16
CA THR A 15 -6.04 -6.23 -15.80
C THR A 15 -6.06 -6.18 -17.33
N ARG A 16 -7.23 -6.38 -17.97
CA ARG A 16 -7.41 -6.31 -19.43
C ARG A 16 -7.55 -4.88 -19.97
N MET A 17 -7.68 -3.91 -19.09
CA MET A 17 -7.76 -2.49 -19.48
C MET A 17 -6.36 -1.86 -19.49
N THR A 18 -6.24 -0.75 -20.22
CA THR A 18 -4.99 0.03 -20.25
C THR A 18 -4.72 0.75 -18.94
N ILE A 19 -3.48 1.22 -18.74
CA ILE A 19 -3.10 2.03 -17.57
C ILE A 19 -3.99 3.29 -17.51
N GLU A 20 -4.15 4.04 -18.63
CA GLU A 20 -4.99 5.24 -18.63
C GLU A 20 -6.47 4.95 -18.30
N GLN A 21 -7.00 3.80 -18.71
CA GLN A 21 -8.37 3.40 -18.37
C GLN A 21 -8.52 3.08 -16.87
N ASN A 22 -7.54 2.38 -16.29
CA ASN A 22 -7.52 2.13 -14.85
C ASN A 22 -7.41 3.44 -14.05
N MET A 23 -6.53 4.36 -14.47
CA MET A 23 -6.39 5.68 -13.85
C MET A 23 -7.69 6.50 -13.96
N ALA A 24 -8.38 6.44 -15.10
CA ALA A 24 -9.66 7.13 -15.28
C ALA A 24 -10.76 6.60 -14.36
N ILE A 25 -10.81 5.28 -14.14
CA ILE A 25 -11.73 4.67 -13.17
C ILE A 25 -11.41 5.16 -11.75
N ALA A 26 -10.13 5.22 -11.38
CA ALA A 26 -9.68 5.69 -10.08
C ALA A 26 -10.00 7.17 -9.86
N LEU A 27 -9.78 8.03 -10.86
CA LEU A 27 -10.05 9.47 -10.79
C LEU A 27 -11.54 9.76 -10.58
N LYS A 28 -12.41 8.95 -11.19
CA LYS A 28 -13.87 9.11 -11.09
C LYS A 28 -14.51 8.39 -9.91
N ARG A 29 -13.71 7.95 -8.95
CA ARG A 29 -14.22 7.27 -7.76
C ARG A 29 -15.09 8.23 -6.93
N GLY A 30 -16.32 7.82 -6.64
CA GLY A 30 -17.27 8.62 -5.86
C GLY A 30 -18.04 9.68 -6.66
N GLU A 31 -17.75 9.86 -7.94
CA GLU A 31 -18.49 10.77 -8.81
C GLU A 31 -19.70 10.07 -9.47
N SER A 32 -20.74 10.85 -9.78
CA SER A 32 -21.86 10.37 -10.57
C SER A 32 -21.40 10.10 -12.02
N ARG A 33 -21.82 8.97 -12.57
CA ARG A 33 -21.47 8.58 -13.93
C ARG A 33 -22.40 9.26 -14.94
N SER A 34 -21.82 9.84 -16.00
CA SER A 34 -22.53 10.40 -17.13
C SER A 34 -22.17 9.66 -18.42
N PHE A 35 -22.87 9.93 -19.52
CA PHE A 35 -22.55 9.41 -20.85
C PHE A 35 -21.34 10.14 -21.51
N SER A 36 -20.37 10.62 -20.73
CA SER A 36 -19.15 11.23 -21.24
C SER A 36 -18.07 10.16 -21.48
N PRO A 37 -17.08 10.42 -22.36
CA PRO A 37 -15.93 9.53 -22.54
C PRO A 37 -15.26 9.19 -21.21
N GLY A 38 -14.98 7.89 -20.99
CA GLY A 38 -14.35 7.41 -19.75
C GLY A 38 -12.95 7.99 -19.57
N VAL A 39 -12.14 8.00 -20.63
CA VAL A 39 -10.80 8.59 -20.66
C VAL A 39 -10.85 9.92 -21.40
N LYS A 40 -10.48 10.99 -20.70
CA LYS A 40 -10.36 12.32 -21.30
C LYS A 40 -8.89 12.61 -21.64
N LYS A 41 -8.65 13.27 -22.76
CA LYS A 41 -7.27 13.64 -23.17
C LYS A 41 -6.62 14.61 -22.18
N GLU A 42 -7.41 15.50 -21.60
CA GLU A 42 -7.02 16.50 -20.59
C GLU A 42 -6.45 15.85 -19.32
N ASP A 43 -6.99 14.68 -18.91
CA ASP A 43 -6.55 14.00 -17.69
C ASP A 43 -5.21 13.25 -17.86
N ARG A 44 -4.70 13.09 -19.09
CA ARG A 44 -3.48 12.33 -19.37
C ARG A 44 -2.23 12.93 -18.72
N GLU A 45 -2.13 14.24 -18.68
CA GLU A 45 -0.99 14.90 -18.03
C GLU A 45 -1.00 14.67 -16.52
N LEU A 46 -2.20 14.68 -15.92
CA LEU A 46 -2.36 14.30 -14.51
C LEU A 46 -1.89 12.85 -14.27
N TYR A 47 -2.29 11.92 -15.14
CA TYR A 47 -1.86 10.51 -15.03
C TYR A 47 -0.36 10.36 -15.18
N LYS A 48 0.26 11.02 -16.16
CA LYS A 48 1.71 10.99 -16.36
C LYS A 48 2.45 11.50 -15.13
N THR A 49 2.10 12.69 -14.63
CA THR A 49 2.72 13.28 -13.45
C THR A 49 2.64 12.36 -12.24
N ALA A 50 1.46 11.74 -12.01
CA ALA A 50 1.29 10.80 -10.90
C ALA A 50 2.12 9.52 -11.07
N LEU A 51 2.31 9.04 -12.29
CA LEU A 51 3.08 7.83 -12.59
C LEU A 51 4.59 8.08 -12.64
N GLU A 52 5.04 9.27 -13.06
CA GLU A 52 6.45 9.68 -13.05
C GLU A 52 7.06 9.60 -11.64
N GLU A 53 6.27 9.88 -10.61
CA GLU A 53 6.70 9.78 -9.20
C GLU A 53 7.13 8.37 -8.80
N LEU A 54 6.66 7.35 -9.51
CA LEU A 54 7.04 5.97 -9.28
C LEU A 54 8.44 5.64 -9.78
N GLY A 55 8.94 6.34 -10.81
CA GLY A 55 10.24 6.05 -11.44
C GLY A 55 10.29 4.70 -12.17
N LEU A 56 9.12 4.18 -12.60
CA LEU A 56 8.97 2.86 -13.22
C LEU A 56 8.71 2.90 -14.73
N GLY A 57 8.73 4.09 -15.34
CA GLY A 57 8.50 4.31 -16.78
C GLY A 57 7.03 4.09 -17.22
N LEU A 58 6.09 4.01 -16.26
CA LEU A 58 4.67 3.77 -16.56
C LEU A 58 3.99 4.97 -17.23
N GLU A 59 4.49 6.17 -17.01
CA GLU A 59 4.04 7.42 -17.64
C GLU A 59 4.13 7.38 -19.17
N ASN A 60 5.09 6.60 -19.69
CA ASN A 60 5.30 6.41 -21.13
C ASN A 60 4.47 5.25 -21.72
N ARG A 61 3.75 4.52 -20.88
CA ARG A 61 3.03 3.29 -21.23
C ARG A 61 1.52 3.38 -20.98
N LEU A 62 0.92 4.56 -20.99
CA LEU A 62 -0.50 4.78 -20.66
C LEU A 62 -1.46 3.89 -21.45
N LYS A 63 -1.13 3.58 -22.72
CA LYS A 63 -1.94 2.71 -23.58
C LYS A 63 -1.65 1.22 -23.47
N SER A 64 -0.65 0.83 -22.68
CA SER A 64 -0.36 -0.59 -22.45
C SER A 64 -1.40 -1.21 -21.53
N SER A 65 -1.79 -2.46 -21.81
CA SER A 65 -2.65 -3.23 -20.91
C SER A 65 -1.92 -3.53 -19.60
N VAL A 66 -2.65 -3.46 -18.48
CA VAL A 66 -2.13 -3.72 -17.14
C VAL A 66 -1.67 -5.17 -16.98
N GLU A 67 -2.18 -6.11 -17.78
CA GLU A 67 -1.75 -7.51 -17.76
C GLU A 67 -0.24 -7.69 -18.08
N PHE A 68 0.37 -6.76 -18.84
CA PHE A 68 1.79 -6.79 -19.20
C PHE A 68 2.71 -6.13 -18.16
N LEU A 69 2.17 -5.71 -17.03
CA LEU A 69 2.95 -5.16 -15.92
C LEU A 69 3.49 -6.29 -15.03
N SER A 70 4.71 -6.12 -14.51
CA SER A 70 5.22 -6.97 -13.42
C SER A 70 4.36 -6.82 -12.16
N GLY A 71 4.48 -7.75 -11.21
CA GLY A 71 3.78 -7.68 -9.93
C GLY A 71 4.01 -6.34 -9.21
N GLY A 72 5.27 -5.93 -9.09
CA GLY A 72 5.63 -4.66 -8.45
C GLY A 72 5.13 -3.42 -9.19
N GLN A 73 5.22 -3.40 -10.54
CA GLN A 73 4.67 -2.31 -11.33
C GLN A 73 3.15 -2.20 -11.16
N ARG A 74 2.45 -3.34 -11.11
CA ARG A 74 1.01 -3.36 -10.89
C ARG A 74 0.65 -2.89 -9.48
N GLN A 75 1.41 -3.30 -8.47
CA GLN A 75 1.21 -2.85 -7.10
C GLN A 75 1.46 -1.34 -6.95
N ALA A 76 2.53 -0.82 -7.54
CA ALA A 76 2.81 0.61 -7.57
C ALA A 76 1.69 1.40 -8.29
N LEU A 77 1.16 0.87 -9.41
CA LEU A 77 0.00 1.45 -10.08
C LEU A 77 -1.23 1.48 -9.16
N THR A 78 -1.52 0.36 -8.46
CA THR A 78 -2.64 0.29 -7.51
C THR A 78 -2.51 1.32 -6.40
N LEU A 79 -1.31 1.53 -5.89
CA LEU A 79 -1.02 2.54 -4.87
C LEU A 79 -1.31 3.97 -5.39
N VAL A 80 -0.82 4.34 -6.58
CA VAL A 80 -1.12 5.63 -7.21
C VAL A 80 -2.62 5.79 -7.43
N MET A 81 -3.29 4.77 -7.97
CA MET A 81 -4.74 4.80 -8.18
C MET A 81 -5.52 5.01 -6.88
N SER A 82 -5.04 4.44 -5.76
CA SER A 82 -5.70 4.56 -4.45
C SER A 82 -5.54 5.96 -3.84
N THR A 83 -4.54 6.73 -4.29
CA THR A 83 -4.19 8.05 -3.76
C THR A 83 -4.38 9.19 -4.76
N LEU A 84 -4.76 8.90 -6.01
CA LEU A 84 -4.99 9.87 -7.08
C LEU A 84 -6.07 10.90 -6.68
N VAL A 85 -7.14 10.42 -6.07
CA VAL A 85 -8.08 11.26 -5.32
C VAL A 85 -7.75 11.05 -3.85
N LYS A 86 -7.27 12.09 -3.17
CA LYS A 86 -6.81 12.02 -1.78
C LYS A 86 -7.85 11.39 -0.86
N PRO A 87 -7.62 10.18 -0.30
CA PRO A 87 -8.55 9.56 0.62
C PRO A 87 -8.44 10.18 2.02
N LYS A 88 -9.48 10.07 2.84
CA LYS A 88 -9.41 10.37 4.27
C LYS A 88 -8.68 9.30 5.05
N LEU A 89 -8.74 8.05 4.58
CA LEU A 89 -8.06 6.91 5.16
C LEU A 89 -7.55 5.99 4.05
N LEU A 90 -6.27 5.64 4.10
CA LEU A 90 -5.65 4.64 3.25
C LEU A 90 -5.44 3.35 4.04
N LEU A 91 -6.00 2.25 3.55
CA LEU A 91 -5.80 0.91 4.11
C LEU A 91 -4.82 0.14 3.22
N LEU A 92 -3.74 -0.35 3.80
CA LEU A 92 -2.71 -1.16 3.15
C LEU A 92 -2.77 -2.56 3.75
N ASP A 93 -3.26 -3.52 2.98
CA ASP A 93 -3.50 -4.88 3.44
C ASP A 93 -2.44 -5.82 2.88
N GLU A 94 -1.37 -6.05 3.64
CA GLU A 94 -0.22 -6.89 3.26
C GLU A 94 0.28 -6.64 1.83
N HIS A 95 0.25 -5.40 1.40
CA HIS A 95 0.36 -4.98 -0.01
C HIS A 95 1.72 -5.27 -0.66
N THR A 96 2.68 -5.83 0.07
CA THR A 96 3.98 -6.26 -0.44
C THR A 96 4.25 -7.76 -0.28
N ALA A 97 3.38 -8.51 0.39
CA ALA A 97 3.60 -9.91 0.73
C ALA A 97 3.76 -10.84 -0.47
N ALA A 98 3.12 -10.53 -1.60
CA ALA A 98 3.19 -11.33 -2.84
C ALA A 98 4.37 -10.94 -3.75
N LEU A 99 5.30 -10.09 -3.30
CA LEU A 99 6.43 -9.57 -4.08
C LEU A 99 7.75 -10.17 -3.60
N ASP A 100 8.71 -10.25 -4.53
CA ASP A 100 10.08 -10.59 -4.14
C ASP A 100 10.70 -9.49 -3.23
N PRO A 101 11.72 -9.81 -2.42
CA PRO A 101 12.25 -8.88 -1.41
C PRO A 101 12.70 -7.53 -1.98
N LYS A 102 13.34 -7.51 -3.15
CA LYS A 102 13.81 -6.27 -3.79
C LYS A 102 12.64 -5.40 -4.23
N THR A 103 11.64 -6.01 -4.84
CA THR A 103 10.43 -5.32 -5.31
C THR A 103 9.57 -4.86 -4.12
N SER A 104 9.47 -5.68 -3.07
CA SER A 104 8.80 -5.32 -1.81
C SER A 104 9.41 -4.05 -1.20
N ALA A 105 10.73 -4.01 -1.02
CA ALA A 105 11.44 -2.83 -0.50
C ALA A 105 11.19 -1.58 -1.36
N MET A 106 11.20 -1.73 -2.69
CA MET A 106 10.89 -0.63 -3.60
C MET A 106 9.46 -0.10 -3.40
N VAL A 107 8.46 -0.99 -3.35
CA VAL A 107 7.05 -0.61 -3.15
C VAL A 107 6.83 0.01 -1.78
N MET A 108 7.49 -0.50 -0.72
CA MET A 108 7.43 0.09 0.63
C MET A 108 7.97 1.52 0.66
N ASN A 109 9.13 1.77 0.03
CA ASN A 109 9.72 3.11 -0.08
C ASN A 109 8.80 4.07 -0.85
N LEU A 110 8.17 3.61 -1.93
CA LEU A 110 7.19 4.41 -2.68
C LEU A 110 5.95 4.71 -1.83
N THR A 111 5.48 3.73 -1.07
CA THR A 111 4.34 3.88 -0.16
C THR A 111 4.62 4.96 0.88
N ASP A 112 5.77 4.87 1.57
CA ASP A 112 6.18 5.85 2.59
C ASP A 112 6.29 7.27 2.00
N LYS A 113 6.93 7.39 0.83
CA LYS A 113 7.03 8.66 0.11
C LYS A 113 5.67 9.28 -0.22
N ILE A 114 4.73 8.48 -0.73
CA ILE A 114 3.38 8.96 -1.10
C ILE A 114 2.58 9.33 0.15
N VAL A 115 2.63 8.52 1.20
CA VAL A 115 1.95 8.77 2.47
C VAL A 115 2.44 10.07 3.10
N LYS A 116 3.74 10.26 3.21
CA LYS A 116 4.35 11.47 3.78
C LYS A 116 4.07 12.71 2.94
N LYS A 117 4.28 12.63 1.61
CA LYS A 117 4.06 13.76 0.70
C LYS A 117 2.63 14.29 0.75
N ASN A 118 1.65 13.39 0.85
CA ASN A 118 0.22 13.75 0.83
C ASN A 118 -0.38 13.88 2.24
N ASN A 119 0.41 13.68 3.29
CA ASN A 119 -0.04 13.67 4.69
C ASN A 119 -1.30 12.80 4.86
N LEU A 120 -1.18 11.51 4.52
CA LEU A 120 -2.30 10.57 4.54
C LEU A 120 -2.42 9.88 5.89
N THR A 121 -3.63 9.83 6.44
CA THR A 121 -3.94 8.90 7.52
C THR A 121 -3.95 7.48 6.95
N THR A 122 -3.05 6.61 7.46
CA THR A 122 -2.82 5.29 6.88
C THR A 122 -2.85 4.22 7.96
N VAL A 123 -3.52 3.11 7.68
CA VAL A 123 -3.43 1.88 8.46
C VAL A 123 -2.82 0.80 7.58
N MET A 124 -1.70 0.26 8.02
CA MET A 124 -1.00 -0.83 7.32
C MET A 124 -1.10 -2.12 8.14
N ILE A 125 -1.55 -3.18 7.50
CA ILE A 125 -1.50 -4.55 8.03
C ILE A 125 -0.29 -5.22 7.40
N THR A 126 0.56 -5.82 8.22
CA THR A 126 1.73 -6.58 7.79
C THR A 126 2.04 -7.69 8.79
N HIS A 127 2.56 -8.81 8.31
CA HIS A 127 3.15 -9.86 9.15
C HIS A 127 4.67 -9.65 9.31
N ASN A 128 5.29 -8.73 8.57
CA ASN A 128 6.71 -8.42 8.69
C ASN A 128 6.94 -7.43 9.84
N MET A 129 7.62 -7.90 10.89
CA MET A 129 7.90 -7.11 12.11
C MET A 129 8.82 -5.93 11.85
N GLU A 130 9.80 -6.06 10.94
CA GLU A 130 10.71 -4.98 10.59
C GLU A 130 9.93 -3.83 9.94
N HIS A 131 9.03 -4.12 9.00
CA HIS A 131 8.15 -3.13 8.40
C HIS A 131 7.23 -2.47 9.46
N ALA A 132 6.68 -3.26 10.40
CA ALA A 132 5.82 -2.72 11.45
C ALA A 132 6.59 -1.77 12.39
N ILE A 133 7.87 -2.03 12.64
CA ILE A 133 8.75 -1.17 13.45
C ILE A 133 9.18 0.08 12.67
N GLU A 134 9.59 -0.09 11.41
CA GLU A 134 10.18 0.99 10.59
C GLU A 134 9.14 2.03 10.16
N TYR A 135 7.94 1.59 9.74
CA TYR A 135 6.93 2.46 9.16
C TYR A 135 5.84 2.87 10.14
N GLY A 136 5.31 4.09 9.94
CA GLY A 136 4.25 4.66 10.78
C GLY A 136 4.73 5.11 12.17
N ASP A 137 3.86 5.76 12.91
CA ASP A 137 4.11 6.37 14.22
C ASP A 137 3.50 5.59 15.39
N ARG A 138 2.65 4.60 15.11
CA ARG A 138 2.02 3.68 16.07
C ARG A 138 2.05 2.26 15.57
N LEU A 139 2.37 1.31 16.43
CA LEU A 139 2.37 -0.12 16.20
C LEU A 139 1.36 -0.79 17.12
N VAL A 140 0.44 -1.55 16.53
CA VAL A 140 -0.54 -2.35 17.28
C VAL A 140 -0.37 -3.82 16.87
N MET A 141 -0.27 -4.71 17.85
CA MET A 141 -0.16 -6.13 17.62
C MET A 141 -1.38 -6.85 18.17
N LEU A 142 -1.97 -7.68 17.33
CA LEU A 142 -3.20 -8.43 17.64
C LEU A 142 -2.87 -9.92 17.83
N HIS A 143 -3.48 -10.54 18.81
CA HIS A 143 -3.42 -11.98 19.04
C HIS A 143 -4.79 -12.48 19.52
N GLU A 144 -5.34 -13.50 18.88
CA GLU A 144 -6.65 -14.11 19.23
C GLU A 144 -7.78 -13.06 19.40
N GLY A 145 -7.79 -12.04 18.54
CA GLY A 145 -8.82 -10.99 18.57
C GLY A 145 -8.59 -9.89 19.61
N HIS A 146 -7.50 -9.95 20.38
CA HIS A 146 -7.15 -8.96 21.40
C HIS A 146 -5.92 -8.15 21.01
N VAL A 147 -5.88 -6.88 21.47
CA VAL A 147 -4.67 -6.05 21.36
C VAL A 147 -3.71 -6.48 22.47
N VAL A 148 -2.54 -7.02 22.07
CA VAL A 148 -1.49 -7.47 23.01
C VAL A 148 -0.32 -6.50 23.12
N VAL A 149 -0.09 -5.69 22.07
CA VAL A 149 0.92 -4.62 22.08
C VAL A 149 0.32 -3.38 21.42
N ASP A 150 0.53 -2.22 22.03
CA ASP A 150 0.15 -0.90 21.49
C ASP A 150 1.24 0.11 21.86
N ILE A 151 2.08 0.48 20.90
CA ILE A 151 3.27 1.32 21.10
C ILE A 151 3.22 2.49 20.11
N LYS A 152 3.54 3.71 20.59
CA LYS A 152 3.52 4.94 19.79
C LYS A 152 4.64 5.91 20.18
N GLY A 153 4.92 6.85 19.27
CA GLY A 153 5.84 7.95 19.54
C GLY A 153 7.27 7.51 19.84
N GLU A 154 7.87 8.07 20.88
CA GLU A 154 9.26 7.82 21.25
C GLU A 154 9.55 6.34 21.58
N GLU A 155 8.61 5.66 22.24
CA GLU A 155 8.76 4.24 22.58
C GLU A 155 8.92 3.35 21.33
N LYS A 156 8.32 3.76 20.21
CA LYS A 156 8.43 3.03 18.94
C LYS A 156 9.80 3.22 18.29
N LYS A 157 10.45 4.37 18.48
CA LYS A 157 11.74 4.67 17.84
C LYS A 157 12.87 3.73 18.31
N ASP A 158 12.83 3.31 19.59
CA ASP A 158 13.82 2.43 20.19
C ASP A 158 13.41 0.95 20.15
N LEU A 159 12.37 0.63 19.37
CA LEU A 159 11.84 -0.73 19.29
C LEU A 159 12.72 -1.58 18.36
N THR A 160 13.02 -2.79 18.80
CA THR A 160 13.68 -3.82 17.99
C THR A 160 12.77 -5.04 17.87
N VAL A 161 13.01 -5.89 16.86
CA VAL A 161 12.26 -7.14 16.69
C VAL A 161 12.34 -8.01 17.95
N ALA A 162 13.52 -8.12 18.56
CA ALA A 162 13.71 -8.89 19.79
C ALA A 162 12.82 -8.36 20.94
N LYS A 163 12.79 -7.02 21.14
CA LYS A 163 11.96 -6.38 22.16
C LYS A 163 10.47 -6.53 21.88
N LEU A 164 10.07 -6.45 20.60
CA LEU A 164 8.68 -6.65 20.18
C LEU A 164 8.21 -8.08 20.48
N LEU A 165 9.06 -9.09 20.19
CA LEU A 165 8.79 -10.49 20.49
C LEU A 165 8.71 -10.76 22.01
N GLU A 166 9.55 -10.11 22.80
CA GLU A 166 9.50 -10.21 24.26
C GLU A 166 8.18 -9.66 24.81
N LEU A 167 7.75 -8.49 24.34
CA LEU A 167 6.47 -7.89 24.70
C LEU A 167 5.29 -8.77 24.29
N PHE A 168 5.35 -9.36 23.10
CA PHE A 168 4.34 -10.29 22.63
C PHE A 168 4.22 -11.49 23.55
N LYS A 169 5.34 -12.18 23.86
CA LYS A 169 5.36 -13.33 24.79
C LYS A 169 4.77 -12.98 26.15
N LYS A 170 5.19 -11.84 26.69
CA LYS A 170 4.74 -11.38 28.01
C LYS A 170 3.24 -11.14 28.06
N ASN A 171 2.66 -10.55 27.02
CA ASN A 171 1.29 -10.09 27.02
C ASN A 171 0.29 -11.12 26.44
N SER A 172 0.74 -12.02 25.56
CA SER A 172 -0.12 -13.06 24.98
C SER A 172 -0.26 -14.30 25.88
N GLY A 173 0.59 -14.45 26.90
CA GLY A 173 0.64 -15.67 27.73
C GLY A 173 1.04 -16.93 26.95
N SER A 174 1.40 -16.80 25.67
CA SER A 174 1.75 -17.91 24.80
C SER A 174 3.26 -18.03 24.65
N ASN A 175 3.78 -19.26 24.82
CA ASN A 175 5.19 -19.60 24.51
C ASN A 175 5.40 -19.88 23.00
N ILE A 176 4.38 -19.67 22.17
CA ILE A 176 4.41 -20.05 20.76
C ILE A 176 4.86 -18.84 19.94
N ILE A 177 6.11 -18.88 19.51
CA ILE A 177 6.56 -18.09 18.35
C ILE A 177 6.46 -19.04 17.18
N ASN A 178 5.52 -18.81 16.26
CA ASN A 178 5.55 -19.47 14.97
C ASN A 178 6.73 -18.90 14.16
N ASP A 179 7.50 -19.79 13.50
CA ASP A 179 8.61 -19.40 12.60
C ASP A 179 8.17 -18.44 11.51
N ASP A 180 6.88 -18.41 11.14
CA ASP A 180 6.27 -17.49 10.18
C ASP A 180 6.29 -16.01 10.62
N MET A 181 6.59 -15.71 11.90
CA MET A 181 6.72 -14.33 12.40
C MET A 181 8.16 -13.78 12.26
N MET A 182 9.11 -14.63 11.84
CA MET A 182 10.53 -14.28 11.73
C MET A 182 11.01 -14.07 10.27
N LEU A 183 10.10 -14.19 9.29
CA LEU A 183 10.41 -14.04 7.84
C LEU A 183 9.97 -12.69 7.28
#